data_50788487eb71f4f4e1eecbeb582d6c54
#
_entry.id   50788487eb71f4f4e1eecbeb582d6c54
#
_cell.length_a   1.000
_cell.length_b   1.000
_cell.length_c   1.000
_cell.angle_alpha   90.00
_cell.angle_beta   90.00
_cell.angle_gamma   90.00
#
_symmetry.space_group_name_H-M   'P 1'
#
loop_
_entity.id
_entity.type
_entity.pdbx_description
1 polymer ?
#
loop_
_entity_poly.entity_id
_entity_poly.type
_entity_poly.pdbx_seq_one_letter_code
_entity_poly.pdbx_strand_id
1 'polypeptide(L)'
;MPELTPEDAVAVTGPWTHRDIAANGARFHTVTAGDGPLVVLLHGFPMYWWTWREFIPVLANAGYRVAAVDLRGYAGSDHPPRGYDPFTLSKDIASIIRSLGDPSATVIGHGIGGQLGWSTAALQPES
;
A
#
# COMPACT_ATOMS: atom_id res chain seq x y z
N MET A 1 -20.58 9.07 21.93
CA MET A 1 -19.54 9.08 20.90
C MET A 1 -20.18 8.78 19.55
N PRO A 2 -19.87 9.58 18.55
CA PRO A 2 -20.36 9.25 17.22
C PRO A 2 -19.76 7.90 16.77
N GLU A 3 -20.55 7.11 16.09
CA GLU A 3 -20.06 5.88 15.49
C GLU A 3 -19.09 6.20 14.35
N LEU A 4 -17.99 5.46 14.27
CA LEU A 4 -17.06 5.58 13.15
C LEU A 4 -17.67 4.93 11.92
N THR A 5 -17.69 5.64 10.81
CA THR A 5 -18.08 5.08 9.52
C THR A 5 -16.90 4.23 8.97
N PRO A 6 -17.14 3.34 7.99
CA PRO A 6 -16.03 2.64 7.33
C PRO A 6 -15.00 3.61 6.74
N GLU A 7 -15.44 4.75 6.20
CA GLU A 7 -14.54 5.79 5.68
C GLU A 7 -13.70 6.42 6.79
N ASP A 8 -14.28 6.65 7.95
CA ASP A 8 -13.55 7.18 9.11
C ASP A 8 -12.48 6.21 9.59
N ALA A 9 -12.79 4.91 9.61
CA ALA A 9 -11.83 3.89 10.02
C ALA A 9 -10.64 3.81 9.05
N VAL A 10 -10.88 3.99 7.75
CA VAL A 10 -9.82 3.98 6.73
C VAL A 10 -9.00 5.26 6.79
N ALA A 11 -9.62 6.40 7.09
CA ALA A 11 -8.98 7.72 7.05
C ALA A 11 -8.54 8.25 8.41
N VAL A 12 -8.21 7.37 9.37
CA VAL A 12 -7.75 7.77 10.70
C VAL A 12 -6.49 8.64 10.59
N THR A 13 -6.51 9.77 11.31
CA THR A 13 -5.38 10.69 11.34
C THR A 13 -4.26 10.19 12.26
N GLY A 14 -3.02 10.58 11.96
CA GLY A 14 -1.85 10.20 12.73
C GLY A 14 -0.60 10.86 12.15
N PRO A 15 0.61 10.38 12.52
CA PRO A 15 1.86 10.92 11.99
C PRO A 15 2.12 10.44 10.54
N TRP A 16 1.15 10.58 9.67
CA TRP A 16 1.15 10.14 8.28
C TRP A 16 0.19 10.99 7.45
N THR A 17 0.26 10.83 6.13
CA THR A 17 -0.62 11.51 5.18
C THR A 17 -1.40 10.47 4.37
N HIS A 18 -2.70 10.65 4.27
CA HIS A 18 -3.55 9.86 3.38
C HIS A 18 -3.45 10.38 1.96
N ARG A 19 -3.33 9.48 0.99
CA ARG A 19 -3.15 9.82 -0.40
C ARG A 19 -3.83 8.78 -1.29
N ASP A 20 -4.63 9.26 -2.25
CA ASP A 20 -5.18 8.40 -3.30
C ASP A 20 -4.25 8.41 -4.51
N ILE A 21 -3.90 7.24 -5.00
CA ILE A 21 -3.00 7.07 -6.14
C ILE A 21 -3.77 6.38 -7.26
N ALA A 22 -3.78 7.00 -8.43
CA ALA A 22 -4.29 6.38 -9.64
C ALA A 22 -3.15 5.57 -10.29
N ALA A 23 -3.34 4.26 -10.41
CA ALA A 23 -2.34 3.36 -10.95
C ALA A 23 -3.02 2.14 -11.55
N ASN A 24 -2.49 1.64 -12.67
CA ASN A 24 -2.98 0.43 -13.32
C ASN A 24 -4.50 0.37 -13.49
N GLY A 25 -5.12 1.52 -13.83
CA GLY A 25 -6.55 1.62 -14.08
C GLY A 25 -7.44 1.61 -12.83
N ALA A 26 -6.88 1.74 -11.65
CA ALA A 26 -7.62 1.75 -10.39
C ALA A 26 -7.10 2.87 -9.48
N ARG A 27 -7.87 3.18 -8.43
CA ARG A 27 -7.48 4.13 -7.39
C ARG A 27 -7.09 3.34 -6.14
N PHE A 28 -5.94 3.67 -5.57
CA PHE A 28 -5.43 3.02 -4.36
C PHE A 28 -5.32 4.02 -3.23
N HIS A 29 -5.96 3.72 -2.11
CA HIS A 29 -5.75 4.46 -0.88
C HIS A 29 -4.39 4.07 -0.29
N THR A 30 -3.56 5.07 -0.01
CA THR A 30 -2.20 4.88 0.47
C THR A 30 -1.93 5.81 1.64
N VAL A 31 -1.20 5.34 2.64
CA VAL A 31 -0.77 6.15 3.77
C VAL A 31 0.73 6.29 3.70
N THR A 32 1.21 7.54 3.64
CA THR A 32 2.63 7.84 3.44
C THR A 32 3.21 8.63 4.60
N ALA A 33 4.50 8.43 4.87
CA ALA A 33 5.24 9.19 5.87
C ALA A 33 6.73 9.14 5.56
N GLY A 34 7.46 10.17 6.01
CA GLY A 34 8.91 10.21 5.95
C GLY A 34 9.48 10.56 4.59
N ASP A 35 10.81 10.64 4.56
CA ASP A 35 11.61 10.90 3.36
C ASP A 35 12.77 9.91 3.32
N GLY A 36 13.24 9.58 2.13
CA GLY A 36 14.36 8.67 1.93
C GLY A 36 14.00 7.53 0.98
N PRO A 37 14.74 6.43 1.02
CA PRO A 37 14.43 5.26 0.20
C PRO A 37 13.02 4.76 0.46
N LEU A 38 12.29 4.39 -0.59
CA LEU A 38 10.90 3.98 -0.50
C LEU A 38 10.76 2.55 0.05
N VAL A 39 9.89 2.40 1.05
CA VAL A 39 9.46 1.11 1.59
C VAL A 39 7.94 1.02 1.42
N VAL A 40 7.47 0.00 0.72
CA VAL A 40 6.05 -0.28 0.51
C VAL A 40 5.61 -1.40 1.44
N LEU A 41 4.53 -1.16 2.18
CA LEU A 41 3.98 -2.11 3.14
C LEU A 41 2.67 -2.67 2.59
N LEU A 42 2.60 -4.00 2.46
CA LEU A 42 1.46 -4.72 1.91
C LEU A 42 0.82 -5.60 2.98
N HIS A 43 -0.44 -5.33 3.29
CA HIS A 43 -1.19 -6.04 4.32
C HIS A 43 -1.63 -7.43 3.86
N GLY A 44 -2.03 -8.27 4.83
CA GLY A 44 -2.66 -9.57 4.61
C GLY A 44 -4.18 -9.51 4.68
N PHE A 45 -4.83 -10.64 4.42
CA PHE A 45 -6.27 -10.82 4.61
C PHE A 45 -6.56 -11.17 6.08
N PRO A 46 -7.57 -10.62 6.71
CA PRO A 46 -8.55 -9.61 6.26
C PRO A 46 -8.19 -8.18 6.70
N MET A 47 -6.97 -7.77 6.54
CA MET A 47 -6.41 -6.53 7.06
C MET A 47 -6.53 -5.38 6.05
N TYR A 48 -5.95 -4.22 6.39
CA TYR A 48 -5.76 -3.06 5.54
C TYR A 48 -4.56 -2.26 6.09
N TRP A 49 -4.29 -1.05 5.56
CA TRP A 49 -3.08 -0.28 5.95
C TRP A 49 -2.90 -0.12 7.47
N TRP A 50 -3.98 -0.12 8.23
CA TRP A 50 -3.98 0.07 9.69
C TRP A 50 -3.14 -0.97 10.44
N THR A 51 -2.95 -2.16 9.86
CA THR A 51 -2.08 -3.19 10.44
C THR A 51 -0.63 -2.69 10.59
N TRP A 52 -0.22 -1.69 9.80
CA TRP A 52 1.12 -1.14 9.80
C TRP A 52 1.26 0.13 10.64
N ARG A 53 0.24 0.57 11.36
CA ARG A 53 0.19 1.84 12.08
C ARG A 53 1.36 2.08 13.02
N GLU A 54 1.90 1.02 13.62
CA GLU A 54 3.03 1.13 14.55
C GLU A 54 4.37 1.16 13.81
N PHE A 55 4.43 0.55 12.62
CA PHE A 55 5.65 0.51 11.81
C PHE A 55 5.88 1.79 11.02
N ILE A 56 4.81 2.46 10.60
CA ILE A 56 4.92 3.66 9.76
C ILE A 56 5.79 4.74 10.40
N PRO A 57 5.53 5.20 11.63
CA PRO A 57 6.38 6.22 12.24
C PRO A 57 7.78 5.71 12.57
N VAL A 58 7.94 4.44 12.92
CA VAL A 58 9.26 3.86 13.21
C VAL A 58 10.15 3.90 11.97
N LEU A 59 9.64 3.47 10.83
CA LEU A 59 10.38 3.48 9.57
C LEU A 59 10.63 4.90 9.07
N ALA A 60 9.65 5.78 9.18
CA ALA A 60 9.80 7.18 8.79
C ALA A 60 10.89 7.87 9.63
N ASN A 61 10.91 7.64 10.93
CA ASN A 61 11.92 8.19 11.82
C ASN A 61 13.32 7.58 11.59
N ALA A 62 13.36 6.38 11.02
CA ALA A 62 14.64 5.73 10.65
C ALA A 62 15.22 6.21 9.32
N GLY A 63 14.56 7.16 8.65
CA GLY A 63 15.07 7.76 7.41
C GLY A 63 14.51 7.14 6.14
N TYR A 64 13.37 6.47 6.20
CA TYR A 64 12.71 5.89 5.04
C TYR A 64 11.45 6.65 4.67
N ARG A 65 11.12 6.64 3.39
CA ARG A 65 9.80 7.03 2.90
C ARG A 65 8.93 5.80 2.90
N VAL A 66 7.82 5.83 3.64
CA VAL A 66 6.95 4.67 3.85
C VAL A 66 5.64 4.88 3.10
N ALA A 67 5.17 3.85 2.42
CA ALA A 67 3.85 3.84 1.79
C ALA A 67 3.13 2.54 2.17
N ALA A 68 2.11 2.63 3.01
CA ALA A 68 1.25 1.52 3.35
C ALA A 68 0.03 1.57 2.44
N VAL A 69 -0.19 0.54 1.65
CA VAL A 69 -1.19 0.49 0.58
C VAL A 69 -2.35 -0.40 0.99
N ASP A 70 -3.57 0.10 0.79
CA ASP A 70 -4.75 -0.78 0.76
C ASP A 70 -4.77 -1.48 -0.59
N LEU A 71 -4.67 -2.80 -0.58
CA LEU A 71 -4.64 -3.59 -1.81
C LEU A 71 -5.96 -3.50 -2.57
N ARG A 72 -5.93 -3.82 -3.88
CA ARG A 72 -7.12 -3.88 -4.72
C ARG A 72 -8.20 -4.72 -4.04
N GLY A 73 -9.40 -4.18 -3.93
CA GLY A 73 -10.51 -4.84 -3.26
C GLY A 73 -10.56 -4.68 -1.74
N TYR A 74 -9.65 -3.89 -1.15
CA TYR A 74 -9.58 -3.69 0.30
C TYR A 74 -9.79 -2.23 0.69
N ALA A 75 -10.51 -2.03 1.79
CA ALA A 75 -10.69 -0.76 2.49
C ALA A 75 -10.94 0.46 1.57
N GLY A 76 -10.04 1.44 1.57
CA GLY A 76 -10.20 2.68 0.82
C GLY A 76 -9.81 2.61 -0.66
N SER A 77 -9.26 1.50 -1.13
CA SER A 77 -8.93 1.30 -2.54
C SER A 77 -10.14 0.84 -3.35
N ASP A 78 -10.08 0.96 -4.68
CA ASP A 78 -11.16 0.52 -5.56
C ASP A 78 -11.41 -0.99 -5.42
N HIS A 79 -12.67 -1.38 -5.58
CA HIS A 79 -13.14 -2.76 -5.49
C HIS A 79 -13.67 -3.24 -6.84
N PRO A 80 -12.86 -3.25 -7.91
CA PRO A 80 -13.33 -3.69 -9.21
C PRO A 80 -13.67 -5.18 -9.21
N PRO A 81 -14.56 -5.64 -10.12
CA PRO A 81 -14.96 -7.05 -10.16
C PRO A 81 -13.87 -7.98 -10.68
N ARG A 82 -12.78 -7.46 -11.23
CA ARG A 82 -11.70 -8.23 -11.86
C ARG A 82 -10.33 -7.66 -11.47
N GLY A 83 -9.27 -8.39 -11.81
CA GLY A 83 -7.90 -7.91 -11.62
C GLY A 83 -7.26 -8.43 -10.35
N TYR A 84 -7.68 -9.61 -9.87
CA TYR A 84 -7.13 -10.22 -8.66
C TYR A 84 -6.14 -11.34 -8.94
N ASP A 85 -5.77 -11.54 -10.21
CA ASP A 85 -4.72 -12.47 -10.58
C ASP A 85 -3.34 -11.93 -10.20
N PRO A 86 -2.34 -12.80 -9.96
CA PRO A 86 -1.01 -12.36 -9.52
C PRO A 86 -0.35 -11.36 -10.46
N PHE A 87 -0.55 -11.50 -11.77
CA PHE A 87 0.05 -10.58 -12.75
C PHE A 87 -0.51 -9.16 -12.60
N THR A 88 -1.84 -9.03 -12.52
CA THR A 88 -2.50 -7.73 -12.37
C THR A 88 -2.16 -7.09 -11.02
N LEU A 89 -2.21 -7.88 -9.94
CA LEU A 89 -1.89 -7.38 -8.60
C LEU A 89 -0.44 -6.92 -8.50
N SER A 90 0.50 -7.67 -9.08
CA SER A 90 1.91 -7.26 -9.08
C SER A 90 2.13 -6.00 -9.91
N LYS A 91 1.41 -5.84 -11.01
CA LYS A 91 1.44 -4.63 -11.83
C LYS A 91 0.85 -3.44 -11.08
N ASP A 92 -0.15 -3.65 -10.24
CA ASP A 92 -0.66 -2.62 -9.34
C ASP A 92 0.48 -2.05 -8.47
N ILE A 93 1.25 -2.93 -7.83
CA ILE A 93 2.33 -2.50 -6.94
C ILE A 93 3.44 -1.79 -7.70
N ALA A 94 3.87 -2.33 -8.84
CA ALA A 94 4.88 -1.69 -9.67
C ALA A 94 4.42 -0.29 -10.13
N SER A 95 3.15 -0.15 -10.50
CA SER A 95 2.58 1.13 -10.94
C SER A 95 2.48 2.14 -9.79
N ILE A 96 2.14 1.69 -8.60
CA ILE A 96 2.11 2.53 -7.39
C ILE A 96 3.50 3.06 -7.07
N ILE A 97 4.52 2.21 -7.12
CA ILE A 97 5.91 2.60 -6.87
C ILE A 97 6.32 3.71 -7.85
N ARG A 98 6.04 3.55 -9.13
CA ARG A 98 6.33 4.57 -10.14
C ARG A 98 5.55 5.85 -9.91
N SER A 99 4.28 5.75 -9.52
CA SER A 99 3.43 6.92 -9.22
C SER A 99 3.91 7.69 -7.99
N LEU A 100 4.60 7.03 -7.07
CA LEU A 100 5.25 7.68 -5.93
C LEU A 100 6.57 8.36 -6.31
N GLY A 101 7.02 8.22 -7.54
CA GLY A 101 8.19 8.90 -8.07
C GLY A 101 9.50 8.13 -7.91
N ASP A 102 9.46 6.88 -7.49
CA ASP A 102 10.65 6.05 -7.33
C ASP A 102 10.74 4.98 -8.42
N PRO A 103 11.96 4.65 -8.88
CA PRO A 103 12.15 3.56 -9.85
C PRO A 103 12.03 2.18 -9.21
N SER A 104 12.26 2.09 -7.90
CA SER A 104 12.21 0.82 -7.17
C SER A 104 11.90 1.07 -5.69
N ALA A 105 11.54 0.00 -4.98
CA ALA A 105 11.24 0.08 -3.55
C ALA A 105 11.57 -1.24 -2.87
N THR A 106 11.79 -1.18 -1.55
CA THR A 106 11.74 -2.37 -0.70
C THR A 106 10.29 -2.66 -0.38
N VAL A 107 9.86 -3.91 -0.56
CA VAL A 107 8.48 -4.32 -0.29
C VAL A 107 8.48 -5.24 0.93
N ILE A 108 7.67 -4.90 1.92
CA ILE A 108 7.44 -5.73 3.11
C ILE A 108 5.98 -6.15 3.07
N GLY A 109 5.72 -7.44 3.09
CA GLY A 109 4.38 -7.99 2.99
C GLY A 109 4.07 -8.99 4.09
N HIS A 110 2.78 -9.15 4.38
CA HIS A 110 2.28 -10.12 5.35
C HIS A 110 1.14 -10.93 4.71
N GLY A 111 1.19 -12.27 4.81
CA GLY A 111 0.16 -13.13 4.23
C GLY A 111 0.05 -12.96 2.72
N ILE A 112 -1.14 -12.60 2.22
CA ILE A 112 -1.38 -12.30 0.81
C ILE A 112 -0.45 -11.19 0.32
N GLY A 113 -0.21 -10.17 1.15
CA GLY A 113 0.75 -9.10 0.84
C GLY A 113 2.16 -9.64 0.65
N GLY A 114 2.57 -10.63 1.46
CA GLY A 114 3.86 -11.30 1.28
C GLY A 114 3.96 -12.08 -0.02
N GLN A 115 2.92 -12.81 -0.38
CA GLN A 115 2.85 -13.51 -1.67
C GLN A 115 2.89 -12.53 -2.84
N LEU A 116 2.17 -11.41 -2.72
CA LEU A 116 2.17 -10.36 -3.72
C LEU A 116 3.56 -9.73 -3.87
N GLY A 117 4.29 -9.55 -2.79
CA GLY A 117 5.67 -9.09 -2.82
C GLY A 117 6.57 -10.00 -3.66
N TRP A 118 6.47 -11.32 -3.45
CA TRP A 118 7.18 -12.30 -4.24
C TRP A 118 6.76 -12.25 -5.71
N SER A 119 5.45 -12.19 -5.98
CA SER A 119 4.93 -12.10 -7.35
C SER A 119 5.40 -10.84 -8.05
N THR A 120 5.45 -9.71 -7.35
CA THR A 120 5.93 -8.45 -7.91
C THR A 120 7.41 -8.55 -8.27
N ALA A 121 8.24 -9.12 -7.41
CA ALA A 121 9.65 -9.32 -7.68
C ALA A 121 9.89 -10.22 -8.89
N ALA A 122 9.07 -11.27 -9.05
CA ALA A 122 9.20 -12.24 -10.15
C ALA A 122 8.64 -11.71 -11.48
N LEU A 123 7.49 -11.02 -11.45
CA LEU A 123 6.76 -10.60 -12.65
C LEU A 123 7.05 -9.15 -13.07
N GLN A 124 7.52 -8.32 -12.14
CA GLN A 124 7.84 -6.91 -12.37
C GLN A 124 9.24 -6.60 -11.78
N PRO A 125 10.30 -7.24 -12.29
CA PRO A 125 11.63 -7.18 -11.64
C PRO A 125 12.29 -5.80 -11.64
N GLU A 126 11.76 -4.84 -12.40
CA GLU A 126 12.27 -3.47 -12.45
C GLU A 126 11.62 -2.55 -11.41
N SER A 127 10.73 -3.09 -10.59
CA SER A 127 10.03 -2.32 -9.56
C SER A 127 10.81 -2.26 -8.26
#